data_45998f4972b6a5485603e55fdf4c5da8
#
_entry.id   45998f4972b6a5485603e55fdf4c5da8
#
_cell.length_a   1.000
_cell.length_b   1.000
_cell.length_c   1.000
_cell.angle_alpha   90.00
_cell.angle_beta   90.00
_cell.angle_gamma   90.00
#
_symmetry.space_group_name_H-M   'P 1'
#
loop_
_entity.id
_entity.type
_entity.pdbx_description
1 polymer ?
#
loop_
_entity_poly.entity_id
_entity_poly.type
_entity_poly.pdbx_seq_one_letter_code
_entity_poly.pdbx_strand_id
1 'polypeptide(L)'
;MDRDAVLAALAPHLPDLPTPVIRTNLPAAATAAAAAAAPNIRRPTTRTPAHSTPATNSRTGHTPANAEPADLTTYPDDLAGNPPGLAIHTKIAELTPGFWRALANRLLRRPRPETESWRKGLAGEQLVAAELEPLTTRSWRVLHSIPLPRDVDIDHLLIGPGGVFTLNTKNHRGARIWVGDRAATVNGQPYRYVNKSRNEAKRAAVALSDACGFPVAVAGVLVFVEADTLTVEPSLKDVYATHHDLIAEAFEGATGVWQPADVETIYAAARRGHTWHGA
;
A
#
# COMPACT_ATOMS: atom_id res chain seq x y z
N MET A 1 -26.74 12.18 -13.66
CA MET A 1 -26.29 12.96 -14.81
C MET A 1 -25.16 12.15 -15.43
N ASP A 2 -25.34 11.70 -16.64
CA ASP A 2 -24.43 10.75 -17.28
C ASP A 2 -23.08 11.42 -17.60
N ARG A 3 -21.97 10.81 -17.16
CA ARG A 3 -20.61 11.31 -17.32
C ARG A 3 -20.26 11.48 -18.81
N ASP A 4 -20.72 10.56 -19.65
CA ASP A 4 -20.43 10.56 -21.09
C ASP A 4 -21.17 11.69 -21.82
N ALA A 5 -22.36 12.06 -21.36
CA ALA A 5 -23.11 13.21 -21.89
C ALA A 5 -22.43 14.56 -21.56
N VAL A 6 -21.80 14.67 -20.37
CA VAL A 6 -21.05 15.86 -19.97
C VAL A 6 -19.74 16.00 -20.77
N LEU A 7 -19.04 14.90 -21.01
CA LEU A 7 -17.81 14.87 -21.79
C LEU A 7 -18.08 15.17 -23.28
N ALA A 8 -19.18 14.65 -23.83
CA ALA A 8 -19.58 14.95 -25.21
C ALA A 8 -19.97 16.42 -25.40
N ALA A 9 -20.53 17.08 -24.40
CA ALA A 9 -20.89 18.50 -24.45
C ALA A 9 -19.68 19.43 -24.33
N LEU A 10 -18.58 18.98 -23.75
CA LEU A 10 -17.34 19.76 -23.56
C LEU A 10 -16.33 19.55 -24.69
N ALA A 11 -16.45 18.49 -25.47
CA ALA A 11 -15.53 18.13 -26.56
C ALA A 11 -15.23 19.25 -27.58
N PRO A 12 -16.19 20.11 -27.99
CA PRO A 12 -15.92 21.17 -28.96
C PRO A 12 -15.11 22.36 -28.43
N HIS A 13 -14.89 22.44 -27.11
CA HIS A 13 -14.26 23.59 -26.45
C HIS A 13 -12.92 23.26 -25.79
N LEU A 14 -12.45 22.00 -25.89
CA LEU A 14 -11.13 21.63 -25.43
C LEU A 14 -10.12 21.80 -26.58
N PRO A 15 -9.01 22.52 -26.39
CA PRO A 15 -7.93 22.53 -27.36
C PRO A 15 -7.40 21.11 -27.53
N ASP A 16 -6.90 20.76 -28.73
CA ASP A 16 -6.20 19.50 -29.04
C ASP A 16 -4.96 19.35 -28.12
N LEU A 17 -5.20 18.95 -26.88
CA LEU A 17 -4.13 18.49 -26.01
C LEU A 17 -3.75 17.08 -26.48
N PRO A 18 -2.45 16.81 -26.70
CA PRO A 18 -2.02 15.47 -27.06
C PRO A 18 -2.52 14.52 -25.96
N THR A 19 -3.20 13.46 -26.37
CA THR A 19 -3.71 12.41 -25.45
C THR A 19 -2.54 11.97 -24.59
N PRO A 20 -2.61 12.04 -23.25
CA PRO A 20 -1.51 11.65 -22.39
C PRO A 20 -1.14 10.21 -22.66
N VAL A 21 0.13 9.93 -22.95
CA VAL A 21 0.61 8.57 -23.18
C VAL A 21 0.78 7.91 -21.82
N ILE A 22 -0.31 7.37 -21.28
CA ILE A 22 -0.30 6.58 -20.05
C ILE A 22 0.03 5.14 -20.45
N ARG A 23 1.20 4.66 -20.07
CA ARG A 23 1.59 3.27 -20.19
C ARG A 23 1.73 2.69 -18.79
N THR A 24 0.92 1.68 -18.47
CA THR A 24 1.02 0.89 -17.24
C THR A 24 1.65 -0.47 -17.54
N ASN A 25 2.42 -1.04 -16.61
CA ASN A 25 2.89 -2.42 -16.69
C ASN A 25 2.06 -3.36 -15.81
N LEU A 26 0.94 -2.87 -15.24
CA LEU A 26 -0.02 -3.78 -14.62
C LEU A 26 -0.53 -4.73 -15.69
N PRO A 27 -0.29 -6.04 -15.58
CA PRO A 27 -0.77 -6.98 -16.58
C PRO A 27 -2.30 -6.99 -16.55
N ALA A 28 -2.93 -7.07 -17.73
CA ALA A 28 -4.33 -7.47 -17.84
C ALA A 28 -4.57 -8.88 -17.22
N ALA A 29 -3.50 -9.51 -16.75
CA ALA A 29 -3.46 -10.72 -15.93
C ALA A 29 -2.31 -10.58 -14.91
N ALA A 30 -2.58 -10.05 -13.73
CA ALA A 30 -1.67 -10.14 -12.56
C ALA A 30 -1.33 -11.62 -12.19
N THR A 31 -1.94 -12.55 -12.90
CA THR A 31 -1.87 -14.00 -12.76
C THR A 31 -0.49 -14.61 -12.96
N ALA A 32 0.38 -14.01 -13.78
CA ALA A 32 1.64 -14.67 -14.15
C ALA A 32 2.80 -14.37 -13.18
N ALA A 33 2.87 -13.18 -12.57
CA ALA A 33 4.02 -12.80 -11.76
C ALA A 33 3.92 -13.35 -10.31
N ALA A 34 2.72 -13.42 -9.74
CA ALA A 34 2.51 -14.04 -8.43
C ALA A 34 2.63 -15.58 -8.49
N ALA A 35 2.25 -16.20 -9.62
CA ALA A 35 2.43 -17.63 -9.84
C ALA A 35 3.90 -18.05 -10.03
N ALA A 36 4.75 -17.19 -10.58
CA ALA A 36 6.17 -17.46 -10.74
C ALA A 36 6.97 -17.37 -9.42
N ALA A 37 6.43 -16.70 -8.40
CA ALA A 37 7.05 -16.58 -7.08
C ALA A 37 6.53 -17.60 -6.05
N ALA A 38 5.49 -18.36 -6.36
CA ALA A 38 4.94 -19.35 -5.46
C ALA A 38 5.71 -20.69 -5.60
N PRO A 39 6.43 -21.16 -4.56
CA PRO A 39 6.97 -22.51 -4.57
C PRO A 39 5.80 -23.50 -4.60
N ASN A 40 5.94 -24.55 -5.39
CA ASN A 40 4.98 -25.63 -5.57
C ASN A 40 4.82 -26.41 -4.25
N ILE A 41 3.95 -25.96 -3.36
CA ILE A 41 3.77 -26.57 -2.02
C ILE A 41 2.59 -27.53 -2.07
N ARG A 42 2.91 -28.83 -2.04
CA ARG A 42 1.95 -29.88 -1.67
C ARG A 42 1.46 -29.63 -0.24
N ARG A 43 0.16 -29.39 -0.07
CA ARG A 43 -0.50 -29.31 1.24
C ARG A 43 -0.15 -30.55 2.09
N PRO A 44 0.26 -30.39 3.36
CA PRO A 44 0.27 -31.53 4.29
C PRO A 44 -1.17 -31.91 4.62
N THR A 45 -1.53 -33.17 4.37
CA THR A 45 -2.77 -33.74 4.84
C THR A 45 -2.76 -33.80 6.37
N THR A 46 -3.80 -33.26 6.99
CA THR A 46 -4.05 -33.26 8.43
C THR A 46 -3.94 -34.67 9.04
N ARG A 47 -2.93 -34.85 9.85
CA ARG A 47 -2.83 -36.05 10.71
C ARG A 47 -3.19 -35.61 12.13
N THR A 48 -4.28 -36.16 12.65
CA THR A 48 -4.78 -35.99 14.03
C THR A 48 -3.71 -36.35 15.03
N PRO A 49 -3.38 -35.53 16.05
CA PRO A 49 -2.48 -35.97 17.13
C PRO A 49 -3.24 -36.73 18.19
N ALA A 50 -2.71 -37.91 18.54
CA ALA A 50 -3.10 -38.68 19.71
C ALA A 50 -2.58 -38.01 20.99
N HIS A 51 -3.42 -38.05 22.03
CA HIS A 51 -3.14 -37.66 23.42
C HIS A 51 -1.89 -38.32 24.01
N SER A 52 -1.05 -37.55 24.69
CA SER A 52 -0.23 -38.04 25.80
C SER A 52 -0.02 -36.93 26.83
N THR A 53 -0.31 -37.26 28.06
CA THR A 53 -0.35 -36.50 29.31
C THR A 53 1.04 -36.14 29.87
N PRO A 54 1.15 -35.19 30.84
CA PRO A 54 2.36 -34.39 31.07
C PRO A 54 3.29 -35.02 32.16
N ALA A 55 4.56 -34.73 32.06
CA ALA A 55 5.51 -34.90 33.14
C ALA A 55 6.02 -33.54 33.65
N THR A 56 5.72 -33.34 34.92
CA THR A 56 6.19 -32.24 35.80
C THR A 56 7.71 -32.27 35.93
N ASN A 57 8.39 -31.13 35.73
CA ASN A 57 9.67 -30.92 36.41
C ASN A 57 9.90 -29.41 36.70
N SER A 58 9.90 -29.14 38.00
CA SER A 58 10.29 -27.89 38.64
C SER A 58 11.81 -27.69 38.54
N ARG A 59 12.27 -26.49 38.12
CA ARG A 59 13.53 -25.94 38.63
C ARG A 59 13.57 -24.42 38.50
N THR A 60 13.71 -23.84 39.65
CA THR A 60 14.09 -22.51 40.14
C THR A 60 15.04 -21.68 39.28
N GLY A 61 14.67 -20.39 39.09
CA GLY A 61 15.46 -19.21 39.35
C GLY A 61 16.60 -18.87 38.40
N HIS A 62 16.37 -17.87 37.55
CA HIS A 62 17.33 -16.81 37.32
C HIS A 62 16.62 -15.60 36.69
N THR A 63 16.60 -14.51 37.42
CA THR A 63 16.22 -13.18 36.91
C THR A 63 17.42 -12.61 36.14
N PRO A 64 17.27 -12.16 34.91
CA PRO A 64 18.15 -11.12 34.36
C PRO A 64 17.42 -9.78 34.44
N ALA A 65 17.95 -8.91 35.31
CA ALA A 65 17.69 -7.49 35.21
C ALA A 65 18.35 -6.93 33.95
N ASN A 66 17.61 -6.10 33.29
CA ASN A 66 17.85 -5.12 32.26
C ASN A 66 17.02 -5.41 31.00
N ALA A 67 15.70 -5.15 31.13
CA ALA A 67 14.89 -4.84 29.98
C ALA A 67 15.08 -3.33 29.70
N GLU A 68 15.72 -2.99 28.60
CA GLU A 68 15.62 -1.66 28.03
C GLU A 68 14.13 -1.32 27.84
N PRO A 69 13.72 -0.03 27.99
CA PRO A 69 12.33 0.33 27.79
C PRO A 69 11.97 -0.01 26.35
N ALA A 70 11.09 -1.00 26.19
CA ALA A 70 10.44 -1.27 24.92
C ALA A 70 9.75 0.02 24.49
N ASP A 71 10.16 0.55 23.35
CA ASP A 71 9.44 1.59 22.63
C ASP A 71 8.06 1.00 22.31
N LEU A 72 7.08 1.32 23.17
CA LEU A 72 5.69 0.93 23.02
C LEU A 72 5.06 1.84 21.96
N THR A 73 5.48 1.67 20.73
CA THR A 73 4.67 2.07 19.58
C THR A 73 3.43 1.18 19.62
N THR A 74 2.37 1.66 20.29
CA THR A 74 1.10 0.92 20.44
C THR A 74 0.43 0.90 19.09
N TYR A 75 0.67 -0.17 18.33
CA TYR A 75 -0.07 -0.42 17.10
C TYR A 75 -1.54 -0.69 17.46
N PRO A 76 -2.51 -0.15 16.71
CA PRO A 76 -3.90 -0.53 16.88
C PRO A 76 -4.05 -2.05 16.75
N ASP A 77 -4.85 -2.66 17.60
CA ASP A 77 -5.10 -4.11 17.55
C ASP A 77 -5.74 -4.53 16.23
N ASP A 78 -6.59 -3.68 15.67
CA ASP A 78 -7.30 -3.90 14.40
C ASP A 78 -7.11 -2.72 13.45
N LEU A 79 -6.41 -2.98 12.34
CA LEU A 79 -6.11 -1.99 11.31
C LEU A 79 -7.24 -1.80 10.29
N ALA A 80 -8.29 -2.63 10.32
CA ALA A 80 -9.38 -2.54 9.34
C ALA A 80 -10.14 -1.21 9.39
N GLY A 81 -10.10 -0.51 10.52
CA GLY A 81 -10.71 0.80 10.71
C GLY A 81 -9.81 1.98 10.37
N ASN A 82 -8.55 1.76 9.95
CA ASN A 82 -7.65 2.85 9.67
C ASN A 82 -8.11 3.64 8.43
N PRO A 83 -8.26 4.97 8.52
CA PRO A 83 -8.52 5.78 7.35
C PRO A 83 -7.27 5.90 6.47
N PRO A 84 -7.42 6.14 5.16
CA PRO A 84 -6.30 6.45 4.29
C PRO A 84 -5.60 7.72 4.76
N GLY A 85 -4.27 7.70 4.81
CA GLY A 85 -3.45 8.82 5.23
C GLY A 85 -3.41 9.07 6.74
N LEU A 86 -3.69 8.07 7.59
CA LEU A 86 -3.70 8.23 9.05
C LEU A 86 -2.39 8.81 9.59
N ALA A 87 -1.24 8.31 9.14
CA ALA A 87 0.07 8.81 9.55
C ALA A 87 0.27 10.28 9.11
N ILE A 88 -0.19 10.63 7.91
CA ILE A 88 -0.15 12.00 7.41
C ILE A 88 -1.08 12.91 8.22
N HIS A 89 -2.28 12.45 8.57
CA HIS A 89 -3.20 13.20 9.45
C HIS A 89 -2.57 13.52 10.79
N THR A 90 -1.94 12.53 11.42
CA THR A 90 -1.22 12.70 12.69
C THR A 90 -0.10 13.72 12.53
N LYS A 91 0.69 13.64 11.46
CA LYS A 91 1.77 14.58 11.18
C LYS A 91 1.28 16.00 10.94
N ILE A 92 0.21 16.17 10.21
CA ILE A 92 -0.42 17.50 10.01
C ILE A 92 -0.91 18.05 11.34
N ALA A 93 -1.52 17.24 12.20
CA ALA A 93 -1.99 17.66 13.54
C ALA A 93 -0.84 18.14 14.41
N GLU A 94 0.29 17.41 14.44
CA GLU A 94 1.50 17.80 15.17
C GLU A 94 2.09 19.13 14.66
N LEU A 95 2.08 19.35 13.35
CA LEU A 95 2.61 20.57 12.71
C LEU A 95 1.66 21.76 12.79
N THR A 96 0.37 21.54 13.16
CA THR A 96 -0.61 22.60 13.26
C THR A 96 -0.45 23.32 14.62
N PRO A 97 -0.05 24.60 14.67
CA PRO A 97 0.10 25.31 15.93
C PRO A 97 -1.25 25.58 16.56
N GLY A 98 -1.28 25.70 17.87
CA GLY A 98 -2.45 26.14 18.60
C GLY A 98 -3.04 27.44 18.05
N PHE A 99 -4.34 27.65 18.29
CA PHE A 99 -5.17 28.72 17.72
C PHE A 99 -4.49 30.10 17.60
N TRP A 100 -3.80 30.56 18.60
CA TRP A 100 -3.16 31.89 18.64
C TRP A 100 -1.97 31.99 17.67
N ARG A 101 -1.18 30.92 17.53
CA ARG A 101 -0.08 30.86 16.55
C ARG A 101 -0.60 30.76 15.11
N ALA A 102 -1.71 30.05 14.90
CA ALA A 102 -2.37 29.96 13.62
C ALA A 102 -2.90 31.34 13.15
N LEU A 103 -3.50 32.10 14.05
CA LEU A 103 -4.00 33.46 13.81
C LEU A 103 -2.86 34.41 13.46
N ALA A 104 -1.75 34.41 14.23
CA ALA A 104 -0.58 35.25 13.98
C ALA A 104 0.06 34.93 12.59
N ASN A 105 0.17 33.64 12.24
CA ASN A 105 0.74 33.23 10.95
C ASN A 105 -0.17 33.60 9.75
N ARG A 106 -1.51 33.57 9.94
CA ARG A 106 -2.48 34.03 8.94
C ARG A 106 -2.38 35.53 8.70
N LEU A 107 -2.20 36.33 9.73
CA LEU A 107 -1.98 37.77 9.65
C LEU A 107 -0.65 38.11 8.94
N LEU A 108 0.40 37.31 9.14
CA LEU A 108 1.71 37.49 8.54
C LEU A 108 1.83 36.92 7.12
N ARG A 109 0.77 36.33 6.55
CA ARG A 109 0.73 35.72 5.20
C ARG A 109 1.94 34.82 4.87
N ARG A 110 2.45 34.07 5.85
CA ARG A 110 3.56 33.15 5.66
C ARG A 110 3.02 31.78 5.22
N PRO A 111 3.18 31.37 3.94
CA PRO A 111 2.87 30.00 3.52
C PRO A 111 3.81 29.04 4.24
N ARG A 112 3.28 27.87 4.65
CA ARG A 112 4.06 26.77 5.21
C ARG A 112 4.20 25.68 4.16
N PRO A 113 5.31 25.66 3.41
CA PRO A 113 5.52 24.69 2.32
C PRO A 113 5.45 23.24 2.82
N GLU A 114 5.88 22.98 4.06
CA GLU A 114 5.83 21.64 4.67
C GLU A 114 4.40 21.11 4.84
N THR A 115 3.50 21.90 5.43
CA THR A 115 2.10 21.49 5.63
C THR A 115 1.37 21.29 4.29
N GLU A 116 1.72 22.05 3.26
CA GLU A 116 1.14 21.89 1.94
C GLU A 116 1.56 20.58 1.28
N SER A 117 2.83 20.18 1.42
CA SER A 117 3.34 18.90 0.94
C SER A 117 2.60 17.72 1.58
N TRP A 118 2.40 17.75 2.90
CA TRP A 118 1.65 16.72 3.62
C TRP A 118 0.17 16.68 3.18
N ARG A 119 -0.47 17.83 2.97
CA ARG A 119 -1.86 17.87 2.46
C ARG A 119 -1.98 17.28 1.06
N LYS A 120 -1.01 17.53 0.18
CA LYS A 120 -0.98 16.92 -1.16
C LYS A 120 -0.82 15.40 -1.06
N GLY A 121 0.05 14.91 -0.17
CA GLY A 121 0.20 13.48 0.10
C GLY A 121 -1.12 12.86 0.54
N LEU A 122 -1.76 13.44 1.56
CA LEU A 122 -3.05 13.00 2.07
C LEU A 122 -4.15 12.94 1.00
N ALA A 123 -4.29 14.00 0.21
CA ALA A 123 -5.28 14.03 -0.87
C ALA A 123 -5.01 12.92 -1.91
N GLY A 124 -3.73 12.61 -2.17
CA GLY A 124 -3.35 11.51 -3.05
C GLY A 124 -3.78 10.15 -2.50
N GLU A 125 -3.51 9.86 -1.22
CA GLU A 125 -3.91 8.60 -0.60
C GLU A 125 -5.43 8.44 -0.52
N GLN A 126 -6.16 9.51 -0.23
CA GLN A 126 -7.63 9.50 -0.23
C GLN A 126 -8.19 9.23 -1.63
N LEU A 127 -7.58 9.78 -2.66
CA LEU A 127 -7.99 9.53 -4.05
C LEU A 127 -7.75 8.07 -4.43
N VAL A 128 -6.56 7.52 -4.13
CA VAL A 128 -6.25 6.11 -4.38
C VAL A 128 -7.20 5.18 -3.61
N ALA A 129 -7.52 5.50 -2.36
CA ALA A 129 -8.50 4.73 -1.58
C ALA A 129 -9.88 4.71 -2.25
N ALA A 130 -10.34 5.83 -2.79
CA ALA A 130 -11.60 5.91 -3.52
C ALA A 130 -11.59 5.06 -4.81
N GLU A 131 -10.45 4.99 -5.51
CA GLU A 131 -10.30 4.12 -6.69
C GLU A 131 -10.21 2.62 -6.34
N LEU A 132 -9.81 2.29 -5.10
CA LEU A 132 -9.78 0.90 -4.61
C LEU A 132 -11.14 0.41 -4.10
N GLU A 133 -12.04 1.30 -3.69
CA GLU A 133 -13.33 0.96 -3.09
C GLU A 133 -14.19 0.02 -3.96
N PRO A 134 -14.32 0.22 -5.30
CA PRO A 134 -15.09 -0.68 -6.15
C PRO A 134 -14.59 -2.13 -6.13
N LEU A 135 -13.31 -2.37 -5.87
CA LEU A 135 -12.72 -3.71 -5.82
C LEU A 135 -13.23 -4.51 -4.60
N THR A 136 -13.66 -3.84 -3.54
CA THR A 136 -14.16 -4.50 -2.31
C THR A 136 -15.43 -5.32 -2.58
N THR A 137 -16.22 -4.95 -3.57
CA THR A 137 -17.40 -5.70 -4.02
C THR A 137 -17.04 -6.92 -4.88
N ARG A 138 -15.76 -7.08 -5.26
CA ARG A 138 -15.25 -8.10 -6.18
C ARG A 138 -14.27 -9.07 -5.51
N SER A 139 -14.51 -9.40 -4.27
CA SER A 139 -13.68 -10.32 -3.45
C SER A 139 -12.27 -9.82 -3.16
N TRP A 140 -12.04 -8.51 -3.25
CA TRP A 140 -10.82 -7.88 -2.78
C TRP A 140 -11.01 -7.33 -1.36
N ARG A 141 -9.94 -7.29 -0.59
CA ARG A 141 -9.86 -6.67 0.73
C ARG A 141 -8.81 -5.57 0.70
N VAL A 142 -9.12 -4.45 1.32
CA VAL A 142 -8.23 -3.29 1.37
C VAL A 142 -7.97 -2.92 2.82
N LEU A 143 -6.71 -2.64 3.14
CA LEU A 143 -6.30 -1.99 4.39
C LEU A 143 -5.53 -0.73 4.07
N HIS A 144 -5.68 0.29 4.91
CA HIS A 144 -5.02 1.58 4.72
C HIS A 144 -4.09 1.88 5.89
N SER A 145 -3.04 2.67 5.62
CA SER A 145 -2.13 3.24 6.63
C SER A 145 -1.66 2.19 7.65
N ILE A 146 -1.00 1.15 7.16
CA ILE A 146 -0.45 0.08 7.99
C ILE A 146 0.88 0.54 8.56
N PRO A 147 1.00 0.76 9.88
CA PRO A 147 2.24 1.21 10.47
C PRO A 147 3.31 0.12 10.44
N LEU A 148 4.52 0.49 10.09
CA LEU A 148 5.71 -0.35 10.11
C LEU A 148 6.75 0.24 11.08
N PRO A 149 7.72 -0.54 11.57
CA PRO A 149 8.81 -0.02 12.39
C PRO A 149 9.57 1.12 11.70
N ARG A 150 10.10 2.08 12.50
CA ARG A 150 10.91 3.24 12.06
C ARG A 150 10.07 4.32 11.35
N ASP A 151 8.87 4.60 11.84
CA ASP A 151 7.99 5.69 11.36
C ASP A 151 7.74 5.63 9.84
N VAL A 152 7.56 4.42 9.32
CA VAL A 152 7.18 4.14 7.94
C VAL A 152 5.82 3.45 7.96
N ASP A 153 5.02 3.64 6.95
CA ASP A 153 3.74 2.95 6.77
C ASP A 153 3.60 2.41 5.34
N ILE A 154 2.68 1.47 5.18
CA ILE A 154 2.16 1.05 3.87
C ILE A 154 0.91 1.89 3.63
N ASP A 155 0.89 2.69 2.56
CA ASP A 155 -0.24 3.55 2.24
C ASP A 155 -1.53 2.72 2.09
N HIS A 156 -1.48 1.66 1.26
CA HIS A 156 -2.59 0.71 1.09
C HIS A 156 -2.07 -0.71 0.85
N LEU A 157 -2.78 -1.70 1.38
CA LEU A 157 -2.57 -3.13 1.12
C LEU A 157 -3.83 -3.69 0.45
N LEU A 158 -3.67 -4.24 -0.74
CA LEU A 158 -4.74 -4.85 -1.52
C LEU A 158 -4.54 -6.37 -1.53
N ILE A 159 -5.55 -7.13 -1.10
CA ILE A 159 -5.51 -8.60 -0.98
C ILE A 159 -6.70 -9.15 -1.76
N GLY A 160 -6.46 -10.05 -2.71
CA GLY A 160 -7.56 -10.59 -3.50
C GLY A 160 -7.20 -11.77 -4.38
N PRO A 161 -8.13 -12.19 -5.24
CA PRO A 161 -7.95 -13.38 -6.07
C PRO A 161 -6.73 -13.34 -6.98
N GLY A 162 -6.28 -12.15 -7.36
CA GLY A 162 -5.12 -11.92 -8.24
C GLY A 162 -3.80 -11.77 -7.50
N GLY A 163 -3.77 -11.76 -6.15
CA GLY A 163 -2.53 -11.60 -5.39
C GLY A 163 -2.65 -10.69 -4.18
N VAL A 164 -1.48 -10.34 -3.63
CA VAL A 164 -1.32 -9.36 -2.54
C VAL A 164 -0.39 -8.25 -3.00
N PHE A 165 -0.78 -7.00 -2.79
CA PHE A 165 -0.07 -5.84 -3.31
C PHE A 165 0.05 -4.74 -2.25
N THR A 166 1.27 -4.20 -2.07
CA THR A 166 1.44 -2.91 -1.38
C THR A 166 1.36 -1.80 -2.41
N LEU A 167 0.45 -0.85 -2.21
CA LEU A 167 0.31 0.31 -3.10
C LEU A 167 0.91 1.53 -2.40
N ASN A 168 1.83 2.18 -3.09
CA ASN A 168 2.52 3.37 -2.58
C ASN A 168 2.17 4.57 -3.46
N THR A 169 1.47 5.53 -2.87
CA THR A 169 0.89 6.70 -3.54
C THR A 169 1.93 7.79 -3.75
N LYS A 170 1.99 8.35 -4.94
CA LYS A 170 2.88 9.45 -5.31
C LYS A 170 2.10 10.55 -6.03
N ASN A 171 1.78 11.63 -5.31
CA ASN A 171 1.08 12.77 -5.87
C ASN A 171 2.06 13.74 -6.54
N HIS A 172 2.07 13.72 -7.85
CA HIS A 172 2.90 14.56 -8.72
C HIS A 172 2.09 15.24 -9.81
N ARG A 173 1.16 16.09 -9.40
CA ARG A 173 0.23 16.79 -10.30
C ARG A 173 0.96 17.49 -11.46
N GLY A 174 0.53 17.18 -12.69
CA GLY A 174 1.06 17.79 -13.92
C GLY A 174 2.50 17.39 -14.23
N ALA A 175 3.07 16.38 -13.57
CA ALA A 175 4.44 15.97 -13.82
C ALA A 175 4.54 14.87 -14.88
N ARG A 176 5.68 14.84 -15.57
CA ARG A 176 6.08 13.74 -16.45
C ARG A 176 6.84 12.70 -15.65
N ILE A 177 6.32 11.49 -15.63
CA ILE A 177 6.88 10.36 -14.87
C ILE A 177 7.47 9.34 -15.83
N TRP A 178 8.67 8.89 -15.53
CA TRP A 178 9.28 7.73 -16.14
C TRP A 178 9.70 6.74 -15.04
N VAL A 179 9.43 5.44 -15.23
CA VAL A 179 9.74 4.39 -14.26
C VAL A 179 10.50 3.26 -14.95
N GLY A 180 11.72 3.01 -14.51
CA GLY A 180 12.54 1.88 -14.91
C GLY A 180 12.94 1.02 -13.71
N ASP A 181 13.64 -0.09 -13.93
CA ASP A 181 13.93 -1.09 -12.88
C ASP A 181 14.76 -0.55 -11.69
N ARG A 182 15.59 0.46 -11.91
CA ARG A 182 16.49 1.01 -10.87
C ARG A 182 16.00 2.31 -10.26
N ALA A 183 15.21 3.08 -10.97
CA ALA A 183 14.77 4.40 -10.54
C ALA A 183 13.48 4.82 -11.22
N ALA A 184 12.80 5.78 -10.61
CA ALA A 184 11.78 6.59 -11.29
C ALA A 184 12.28 8.02 -11.44
N THR A 185 11.83 8.74 -12.45
CA THR A 185 12.09 10.16 -12.58
C THR A 185 10.79 10.96 -12.59
N VAL A 186 10.82 12.14 -11.98
CA VAL A 186 9.74 13.13 -12.00
C VAL A 186 10.29 14.38 -12.66
N ASN A 187 9.78 14.75 -13.82
CA ASN A 187 10.31 15.85 -14.63
C ASN A 187 11.84 15.76 -14.84
N GLY A 188 12.36 14.52 -15.01
CA GLY A 188 13.78 14.24 -15.19
C GLY A 188 14.60 14.15 -13.89
N GLN A 189 14.06 14.48 -12.73
CA GLN A 189 14.74 14.32 -11.44
C GLN A 189 14.58 12.89 -10.91
N PRO A 190 15.68 12.21 -10.49
CA PRO A 190 15.63 10.82 -10.04
C PRO A 190 15.10 10.66 -8.63
N TYR A 191 14.30 9.62 -8.42
CA TYR A 191 13.73 9.21 -7.14
C TYR A 191 13.90 7.71 -6.89
N ARG A 192 14.08 7.31 -5.63
CA ARG A 192 14.25 5.89 -5.23
C ARG A 192 12.91 5.16 -5.02
N TYR A 193 11.86 5.54 -5.69
CA TYR A 193 10.50 4.99 -5.48
C TYR A 193 10.46 3.48 -5.72
N VAL A 194 11.05 2.99 -6.81
CA VAL A 194 11.07 1.56 -7.15
C VAL A 194 11.73 0.73 -6.06
N ASN A 195 12.91 1.13 -5.58
CA ASN A 195 13.61 0.40 -4.52
C ASN A 195 12.85 0.44 -3.19
N LYS A 196 12.20 1.56 -2.86
CA LYS A 196 11.37 1.67 -1.66
C LYS A 196 10.17 0.74 -1.75
N SER A 197 9.41 0.77 -2.85
CA SER A 197 8.26 -0.11 -3.09
C SER A 197 8.64 -1.59 -3.06
N ARG A 198 9.76 -1.96 -3.70
CA ARG A 198 10.28 -3.33 -3.68
C ARG A 198 10.63 -3.80 -2.26
N ASN A 199 11.26 -2.96 -1.44
CA ASN A 199 11.60 -3.30 -0.07
C ASN A 199 10.36 -3.38 0.83
N GLU A 200 9.38 -2.51 0.64
CA GLU A 200 8.10 -2.52 1.33
C GLU A 200 7.34 -3.82 1.07
N ALA A 201 7.20 -4.20 -0.21
CA ALA A 201 6.58 -5.47 -0.60
C ALA A 201 7.30 -6.69 0.01
N LYS A 202 8.64 -6.70 0.04
CA LYS A 202 9.42 -7.78 0.68
C LYS A 202 9.15 -7.87 2.18
N ARG A 203 9.09 -6.74 2.89
CA ARG A 203 8.76 -6.69 4.32
C ARG A 203 7.35 -7.23 4.58
N ALA A 204 6.39 -6.78 3.77
CA ALA A 204 5.01 -7.27 3.85
C ALA A 204 4.92 -8.78 3.59
N ALA A 205 5.65 -9.30 2.59
CA ALA A 205 5.68 -10.72 2.28
C ALA A 205 6.19 -11.56 3.46
N VAL A 206 7.25 -11.12 4.13
CA VAL A 206 7.78 -11.81 5.33
C VAL A 206 6.74 -11.80 6.45
N ALA A 207 6.23 -10.62 6.82
CA ALA A 207 5.28 -10.48 7.92
C ALA A 207 4.00 -11.31 7.70
N LEU A 208 3.44 -11.27 6.48
CA LEU A 208 2.24 -12.03 6.16
C LEU A 208 2.50 -13.53 6.09
N SER A 209 3.64 -13.97 5.55
CA SER A 209 3.99 -15.39 5.50
C SER A 209 4.13 -15.98 6.90
N ASP A 210 4.80 -15.27 7.79
CA ASP A 210 4.98 -15.69 9.20
C ASP A 210 3.63 -15.76 9.93
N ALA A 211 2.77 -14.74 9.74
CA ALA A 211 1.47 -14.69 10.39
C ALA A 211 0.47 -15.72 9.85
N CYS A 212 0.54 -16.07 8.57
CA CYS A 212 -0.34 -17.04 7.92
C CYS A 212 0.16 -18.49 8.07
N GLY A 213 1.46 -18.70 8.32
CA GLY A 213 2.07 -20.03 8.36
C GLY A 213 2.25 -20.68 6.98
N PHE A 214 2.10 -19.92 5.90
CA PHE A 214 2.37 -20.33 4.52
C PHE A 214 2.91 -19.14 3.72
N PRO A 215 3.66 -19.38 2.62
CA PRO A 215 4.26 -18.32 1.82
C PRO A 215 3.20 -17.40 1.19
N VAL A 216 3.32 -16.09 1.45
CA VAL A 216 2.49 -15.04 0.84
C VAL A 216 3.41 -14.14 0.03
N ALA A 217 3.33 -14.27 -1.31
CA ALA A 217 4.03 -13.37 -2.20
C ALA A 217 3.31 -12.02 -2.24
N VAL A 218 4.09 -10.93 -2.15
CA VAL A 218 3.58 -9.56 -2.22
C VAL A 218 4.34 -8.79 -3.30
N ALA A 219 3.63 -8.09 -4.15
CA ALA A 219 4.22 -7.20 -5.15
C ALA A 219 4.00 -5.73 -4.78
N GLY A 220 4.98 -4.88 -5.10
CA GLY A 220 4.86 -3.45 -4.92
C GLY A 220 4.18 -2.77 -6.10
N VAL A 221 3.37 -1.76 -5.85
CA VAL A 221 2.72 -0.93 -6.88
C VAL A 221 2.99 0.55 -6.57
N LEU A 222 3.54 1.25 -7.53
CA LEU A 222 3.65 2.71 -7.50
C LEU A 222 2.42 3.30 -8.17
N VAL A 223 1.65 4.08 -7.43
CA VAL A 223 0.45 4.75 -7.94
C VAL A 223 0.73 6.24 -8.07
N PHE A 224 0.76 6.72 -9.31
CA PHE A 224 0.97 8.14 -9.59
C PHE A 224 -0.36 8.85 -9.73
N VAL A 225 -0.55 9.88 -8.88
CA VAL A 225 -1.77 10.67 -8.81
C VAL A 225 -1.57 11.95 -9.60
N GLU A 226 -2.55 12.26 -10.46
CA GLU A 226 -2.62 13.48 -11.27
C GLU A 226 -1.34 13.75 -12.11
N ALA A 227 -0.57 12.72 -12.46
CA ALA A 227 0.56 12.86 -13.36
C ALA A 227 0.08 13.17 -14.79
N ASP A 228 0.81 14.02 -15.49
CA ASP A 228 0.50 14.39 -16.86
C ASP A 228 0.81 13.23 -17.82
N THR A 229 1.96 12.59 -17.62
CA THR A 229 2.36 11.40 -18.38
C THR A 229 3.02 10.38 -17.47
N LEU A 230 2.76 9.09 -17.74
CA LEU A 230 3.44 7.97 -17.12
C LEU A 230 4.01 7.05 -18.20
N THR A 231 5.33 6.88 -18.20
CA THR A 231 6.03 5.93 -19.06
C THR A 231 6.68 4.87 -18.18
N VAL A 232 6.37 3.60 -18.43
CA VAL A 232 6.93 2.47 -17.69
C VAL A 232 7.79 1.64 -18.64
N GLU A 233 9.04 1.41 -18.25
CA GLU A 233 9.96 0.59 -19.02
C GLU A 233 9.60 -0.90 -18.93
N PRO A 234 9.67 -1.65 -20.05
CA PRO A 234 9.44 -3.10 -20.03
C PRO A 234 10.42 -3.89 -19.15
N SER A 235 11.55 -3.28 -18.81
CA SER A 235 12.58 -3.89 -17.94
C SER A 235 12.23 -3.85 -16.45
N LEU A 236 11.20 -3.11 -16.04
CA LEU A 236 10.75 -3.03 -14.64
C LEU A 236 10.30 -4.41 -14.14
N LYS A 237 10.90 -4.88 -13.02
CA LYS A 237 10.64 -6.17 -12.40
C LYS A 237 10.20 -6.01 -10.96
N ASP A 238 9.37 -6.94 -10.48
CA ASP A 238 8.94 -7.06 -9.07
C ASP A 238 8.22 -5.83 -8.50
N VAL A 239 7.96 -4.82 -9.33
CA VAL A 239 7.18 -3.63 -9.00
C VAL A 239 6.33 -3.27 -10.21
N TYR A 240 5.11 -2.86 -9.95
CA TYR A 240 4.22 -2.30 -10.96
C TYR A 240 4.14 -0.79 -10.82
N ALA A 241 3.76 -0.11 -11.89
CA ALA A 241 3.49 1.32 -11.86
C ALA A 241 2.25 1.62 -12.67
N THR A 242 1.36 2.44 -12.13
CA THR A 242 0.09 2.80 -12.78
C THR A 242 -0.30 4.24 -12.46
N HIS A 243 -1.17 4.80 -13.28
CA HIS A 243 -1.90 6.01 -12.96
C HIS A 243 -3.10 5.66 -12.06
N HIS A 244 -3.51 6.57 -11.18
CA HIS A 244 -4.55 6.29 -10.17
C HIS A 244 -5.89 5.88 -10.77
N ASP A 245 -6.30 6.47 -11.90
CA ASP A 245 -7.57 6.20 -12.58
C ASP A 245 -7.66 4.82 -13.26
N LEU A 246 -6.52 4.11 -13.39
CA LEU A 246 -6.46 2.79 -13.99
C LEU A 246 -6.40 1.65 -12.96
N ILE A 247 -6.42 1.97 -11.65
CA ILE A 247 -6.26 0.94 -10.60
C ILE A 247 -7.41 -0.08 -10.65
N ALA A 248 -8.65 0.39 -10.63
CA ALA A 248 -9.81 -0.49 -10.58
C ALA A 248 -9.81 -1.44 -11.79
N GLU A 249 -9.62 -0.93 -12.98
CA GLU A 249 -9.57 -1.71 -14.22
C GLU A 249 -8.41 -2.73 -14.20
N ALA A 250 -7.24 -2.33 -13.71
CA ALA A 250 -6.06 -3.19 -13.70
C ALA A 250 -6.21 -4.42 -12.79
N PHE A 251 -6.96 -4.30 -11.69
CA PHE A 251 -7.18 -5.39 -10.74
C PHE A 251 -8.51 -6.12 -10.94
N GLU A 252 -9.47 -5.55 -11.65
CA GLU A 252 -10.81 -6.12 -11.84
C GLU A 252 -10.80 -7.55 -12.39
N GLY A 253 -9.94 -7.83 -13.35
CA GLY A 253 -9.79 -9.14 -13.99
C GLY A 253 -8.73 -10.05 -13.39
N ALA A 254 -8.02 -9.60 -12.37
CA ALA A 254 -6.91 -10.34 -11.78
C ALA A 254 -7.42 -11.46 -10.85
N THR A 255 -7.19 -12.72 -11.25
CA THR A 255 -7.67 -13.92 -10.54
C THR A 255 -6.65 -15.06 -10.61
N GLY A 256 -6.93 -16.17 -9.91
CA GLY A 256 -6.20 -17.43 -10.07
C GLY A 256 -4.98 -17.61 -9.17
N VAL A 257 -4.66 -16.65 -8.29
CA VAL A 257 -3.56 -16.77 -7.32
C VAL A 257 -4.07 -17.32 -5.98
N TRP A 258 -5.14 -16.72 -5.44
CA TRP A 258 -5.70 -17.09 -4.14
C TRP A 258 -7.16 -17.52 -4.26
N GLN A 259 -7.54 -18.56 -3.50
CA GLN A 259 -8.93 -18.92 -3.33
C GLN A 259 -9.60 -17.96 -2.30
N PRO A 260 -10.92 -17.81 -2.29
CA PRO A 260 -11.60 -16.92 -1.36
C PRO A 260 -11.23 -17.16 0.13
N ALA A 261 -11.06 -18.43 0.53
CA ALA A 261 -10.66 -18.78 1.89
C ALA A 261 -9.22 -18.32 2.23
N ASP A 262 -8.31 -18.35 1.24
CA ASP A 262 -6.95 -17.87 1.42
C ASP A 262 -6.93 -16.34 1.54
N VAL A 263 -7.73 -15.64 0.73
CA VAL A 263 -7.91 -14.18 0.81
C VAL A 263 -8.36 -13.75 2.21
N GLU A 264 -9.38 -14.42 2.77
CA GLU A 264 -9.86 -14.11 4.12
C GLU A 264 -8.83 -14.45 5.20
N THR A 265 -8.06 -15.53 5.04
CA THR A 265 -6.98 -15.90 5.96
C THR A 265 -5.87 -14.84 5.97
N ILE A 266 -5.43 -14.41 4.79
CA ILE A 266 -4.41 -13.37 4.64
C ILE A 266 -4.93 -12.04 5.19
N TYR A 267 -6.18 -11.67 4.90
CA TYR A 267 -6.79 -10.46 5.41
C TYR A 267 -6.91 -10.47 6.94
N ALA A 268 -7.35 -11.60 7.51
CA ALA A 268 -7.44 -11.75 8.97
C ALA A 268 -6.08 -11.64 9.67
N ALA A 269 -4.99 -12.07 9.03
CA ALA A 269 -3.64 -11.87 9.51
C ALA A 269 -3.20 -10.42 9.33
N ALA A 270 -3.43 -9.83 8.15
CA ALA A 270 -2.97 -8.50 7.79
C ALA A 270 -3.61 -7.39 8.64
N ARG A 271 -4.88 -7.54 9.06
CA ARG A 271 -5.56 -6.52 9.88
C ARG A 271 -5.09 -6.47 11.34
N ARG A 272 -4.31 -7.44 11.81
CA ARG A 272 -3.78 -7.45 13.18
C ARG A 272 -2.52 -6.60 13.28
N GLY A 273 -2.53 -5.59 14.15
CA GLY A 273 -1.38 -4.68 14.33
C GLY A 273 -0.08 -5.41 14.63
N HIS A 274 -0.13 -6.46 15.48
CA HIS A 274 1.06 -7.22 15.88
C HIS A 274 1.75 -7.98 14.72
N THR A 275 1.04 -8.26 13.62
CA THR A 275 1.63 -8.88 12.41
C THR A 275 2.80 -8.04 11.87
N TRP A 276 2.76 -6.74 12.07
CA TRP A 276 3.69 -5.78 11.46
C TRP A 276 4.86 -5.36 12.37
N HIS A 277 4.90 -5.82 13.64
CA HIS A 277 5.95 -5.41 14.60
C HIS A 277 7.36 -5.78 14.14
N GLY A 278 7.53 -6.88 13.43
CA GLY A 278 8.82 -7.37 12.93
C GLY A 278 9.10 -7.06 11.46
N ALA A 279 8.21 -6.33 10.81
CA ALA A 279 8.26 -6.09 9.37
C ALA A 279 9.36 -5.12 8.93
#